data_932c81d415e7687d44717bc67d1b9960
#
_entry.id   932c81d415e7687d44717bc67d1b9960
#
_cell.length_a   1.000
_cell.length_b   1.000
_cell.length_c   1.000
_cell.angle_alpha   90.00
_cell.angle_beta   90.00
_cell.angle_gamma   90.00
#
_symmetry.space_group_name_H-M   'P 1'
#
loop_
_entity.id
_entity.type
_entity.pdbx_description
1 polymer ?
#
loop_
_entity_poly.entity_id
_entity_poly.type
_entity_poly.pdbx_seq_one_letter_code
_entity_poly.pdbx_strand_id
1 'polypeptide(L)'
;MSLRKFVSRWNSILMAGALVAGAFVTTGGGVAAAVAAPSDPSHSSQPNFGSNVYIFNPSMLQSQIQATVDAVAAQQVSNQFGTQRYALLFEPGTYGTSTDPLNFQVGYYTAVAGLGLSPNDVVINGSVYVRNQCFSGQCTALVNFWRSLSNLTINATATGLGCYSGEFWPVSQAAPMRRVHIIGPTTLMDYCTNPSFASGGFIADSQFDGTVVNGSQQQWLVRNSKLDGWSNGVWNQVFSGVVGAPAQCFPGVPKGCGPYTTLATSPVTREAPYLYEDSKNHFNVFVPAVQHNSAGTTWGGGQTPGVSVPIKNFFIAEPTDSAGTINDALRHGKNLILTPGVYQLDRTIEVTRPDAVVLGLGFPTLVPEHGIVSMSVESTKGVMLSGVIFDAGLKNSRMLLQVGSGDERGENEASDPTTLSDVFFRIGGATPGKATTSLVVNSNNVILDDIWAWRADHGNGVGWKANTADTGVIVNGDNVTAYGLFVEHYQKYEVIWNGNRGTDIFFQNEMPYDPPSQAAWMEARGVDGWAAFKVGNHVSSFSGYGMGSYSFFNQGVNIFAAHSFEVPVSLPASSLHDLLTIFLSTAGFGGILHVINATGGSSTIANPDTPVTVVSYP
;
A
#
# COMPACT_ATOMS: atom_id res chain seq x y z
N MET A 1 -22.52 15.57 17.00
CA MET A 1 -23.34 14.34 16.95
C MET A 1 -22.56 13.27 17.70
N SER A 2 -23.12 12.63 18.73
CA SER A 2 -22.35 11.78 19.68
C SER A 2 -21.84 10.51 19.03
N LEU A 3 -20.54 10.21 19.13
CA LEU A 3 -19.87 8.96 18.69
C LEU A 3 -20.66 7.67 19.04
N ARG A 4 -21.42 7.68 20.14
CA ARG A 4 -22.20 6.53 20.61
C ARG A 4 -23.33 6.06 19.66
N LYS A 5 -23.79 6.88 18.70
CA LYS A 5 -24.81 6.48 17.72
C LYS A 5 -24.21 5.90 16.43
N PHE A 6 -22.92 6.05 16.23
CA PHE A 6 -22.22 5.55 15.03
C PHE A 6 -21.88 4.05 15.13
N VAL A 7 -21.59 3.59 16.34
CA VAL A 7 -21.05 2.25 16.62
C VAL A 7 -22.09 1.12 16.50
N SER A 8 -23.39 1.40 16.61
CA SER A 8 -24.43 0.33 16.67
C SER A 8 -24.79 -0.31 15.30
N ARG A 9 -24.12 0.03 14.20
CA ARG A 9 -24.46 -0.43 12.84
C ARG A 9 -23.39 -1.33 12.17
N TRP A 10 -22.37 -1.74 12.88
CA TRP A 10 -21.30 -2.61 12.36
C TRP A 10 -21.76 -4.02 11.96
N ASN A 11 -22.91 -4.46 12.48
CA ASN A 11 -23.36 -5.85 12.41
C ASN A 11 -23.71 -6.38 11.00
N SER A 12 -23.77 -5.52 9.98
CA SER A 12 -24.25 -5.93 8.65
C SER A 12 -23.19 -6.02 7.56
N ILE A 13 -22.02 -5.41 7.74
CA ILE A 13 -21.05 -5.24 6.66
C ILE A 13 -20.04 -6.37 6.59
N LEU A 14 -19.57 -6.87 7.73
CA LEU A 14 -18.64 -8.01 7.78
C LEU A 14 -19.28 -9.35 7.41
N MET A 15 -20.62 -9.45 7.48
CA MET A 15 -21.36 -10.63 6.99
C MET A 15 -21.52 -10.67 5.45
N ALA A 16 -21.41 -9.54 4.75
CA ALA A 16 -21.59 -9.49 3.31
C ALA A 16 -20.36 -10.00 2.52
N GLY A 17 -19.18 -10.01 3.12
CA GLY A 17 -17.95 -10.56 2.50
C GLY A 17 -17.90 -12.09 2.48
N ALA A 18 -18.63 -12.78 3.36
CA ALA A 18 -18.54 -14.24 3.53
C ALA A 18 -19.60 -15.06 2.77
N LEU A 19 -20.56 -14.45 2.07
CA LEU A 19 -21.71 -15.16 1.47
C LEU A 19 -22.08 -14.71 0.05
N VAL A 20 -21.12 -14.54 -0.85
CA VAL A 20 -21.41 -14.50 -2.29
C VAL A 20 -20.65 -15.62 -3.00
N ALA A 21 -20.96 -16.85 -2.66
CA ALA A 21 -20.88 -17.97 -3.60
C ALA A 21 -22.19 -18.01 -4.41
N GLY A 22 -22.40 -17.02 -5.25
CA GLY A 22 -23.56 -16.91 -6.14
C GLY A 22 -23.14 -17.21 -7.58
N ALA A 23 -23.72 -18.25 -8.16
CA ALA A 23 -23.53 -18.71 -9.52
C ALA A 23 -23.59 -17.56 -10.53
N PHE A 24 -22.50 -17.31 -11.25
CA PHE A 24 -22.51 -16.48 -12.45
C PHE A 24 -23.18 -17.26 -13.59
N VAL A 25 -24.39 -16.85 -13.93
CA VAL A 25 -24.99 -17.16 -15.23
C VAL A 25 -24.25 -16.30 -16.26
N THR A 26 -23.51 -16.94 -17.14
CA THR A 26 -22.89 -16.28 -18.30
C THR A 26 -23.97 -15.91 -19.30
N THR A 27 -24.47 -14.69 -19.28
CA THR A 27 -25.11 -14.09 -20.43
C THR A 27 -24.02 -13.47 -21.29
N GLY A 28 -23.90 -13.96 -22.52
CA GLY A 28 -22.95 -13.44 -23.50
C GLY A 28 -23.20 -11.96 -23.77
N GLY A 29 -22.36 -11.10 -23.20
CA GLY A 29 -22.26 -9.69 -23.51
C GLY A 29 -21.15 -9.49 -24.54
N GLY A 30 -21.48 -8.84 -25.64
CA GLY A 30 -20.55 -8.57 -26.74
C GLY A 30 -19.29 -7.89 -26.25
N VAL A 31 -18.16 -8.34 -26.78
CA VAL A 31 -16.86 -7.74 -26.59
C VAL A 31 -16.93 -6.29 -27.12
N ALA A 32 -16.97 -5.30 -26.22
CA ALA A 32 -16.73 -3.93 -26.63
C ALA A 32 -15.31 -3.89 -27.19
N ALA A 33 -15.20 -3.55 -28.47
CA ALA A 33 -13.91 -3.38 -29.12
C ALA A 33 -13.09 -2.36 -28.30
N ALA A 34 -11.89 -2.76 -27.92
CA ALA A 34 -10.93 -1.84 -27.31
C ALA A 34 -10.79 -0.63 -28.25
N VAL A 35 -11.10 0.55 -27.77
CA VAL A 35 -10.83 1.78 -28.50
C VAL A 35 -9.30 1.89 -28.53
N ALA A 36 -8.69 1.61 -29.69
CA ALA A 36 -7.27 1.80 -29.87
C ALA A 36 -6.95 3.27 -29.56
N ALA A 37 -5.95 3.49 -28.73
CA ALA A 37 -5.45 4.82 -28.44
C ALA A 37 -5.13 5.52 -29.78
N PRO A 38 -5.51 6.79 -29.97
CA PRO A 38 -5.13 7.52 -31.16
C PRO A 38 -3.61 7.66 -31.19
N SER A 39 -2.96 6.97 -32.12
CA SER A 39 -1.53 7.13 -32.38
C SER A 39 -1.31 8.49 -33.02
N ASP A 40 -0.67 9.40 -32.31
CA ASP A 40 -0.16 10.65 -32.87
C ASP A 40 1.04 10.31 -33.80
N PRO A 41 0.98 10.59 -35.08
CA PRO A 41 2.07 10.27 -36.02
C PRO A 41 3.34 11.10 -35.82
N SER A 42 3.36 12.07 -34.89
CA SER A 42 4.52 12.95 -34.63
C SER A 42 5.58 12.32 -33.71
N HIS A 43 5.33 11.17 -33.09
CA HIS A 43 6.19 10.55 -32.08
C HIS A 43 6.79 9.19 -32.52
N SER A 44 7.41 9.12 -33.70
CA SER A 44 8.03 7.89 -34.21
C SER A 44 9.25 7.37 -33.42
N SER A 45 9.59 7.98 -32.26
CA SER A 45 10.72 7.59 -31.40
C SER A 45 10.31 7.33 -29.94
N GLN A 46 9.02 7.34 -29.61
CA GLN A 46 8.57 7.09 -28.22
C GLN A 46 8.67 5.60 -27.86
N PRO A 47 9.02 5.28 -26.60
CA PRO A 47 9.03 3.91 -26.13
C PRO A 47 7.61 3.33 -26.13
N ASN A 48 7.49 2.05 -26.50
CA ASN A 48 6.23 1.32 -26.40
C ASN A 48 6.05 0.81 -24.97
N PHE A 49 5.07 1.33 -24.24
CA PHE A 49 4.70 0.87 -22.89
C PHE A 49 3.52 -0.13 -22.90
N GLY A 50 3.11 -0.60 -24.10
CA GLY A 50 1.97 -1.53 -24.25
C GLY A 50 0.61 -0.82 -24.30
N SER A 51 -0.42 -1.60 -24.67
CA SER A 51 -1.78 -1.10 -24.96
C SER A 51 -2.55 -0.59 -23.75
N ASN A 52 -2.11 -0.90 -22.53
CA ASN A 52 -2.79 -0.52 -21.28
C ASN A 52 -2.16 0.69 -20.61
N VAL A 53 -1.25 1.37 -21.30
CA VAL A 53 -0.69 2.66 -20.89
C VAL A 53 -1.25 3.74 -21.80
N TYR A 54 -2.00 4.67 -21.22
CA TYR A 54 -2.53 5.83 -21.92
C TYR A 54 -1.68 7.05 -21.55
N ILE A 55 -1.12 7.72 -22.57
CA ILE A 55 -0.37 8.96 -22.41
C ILE A 55 -1.21 10.09 -22.96
N PHE A 56 -1.54 11.04 -22.10
CA PHE A 56 -2.31 12.23 -22.44
C PHE A 56 -1.40 13.42 -22.54
N ASN A 57 -1.53 14.20 -23.62
CA ASN A 57 -0.83 15.46 -23.78
C ASN A 57 -1.81 16.65 -23.78
N PRO A 58 -1.37 17.87 -23.40
CA PRO A 58 -2.26 19.02 -23.24
C PRO A 58 -2.87 19.54 -24.54
N SER A 59 -2.43 19.06 -25.71
CA SER A 59 -3.02 19.41 -27.01
C SER A 59 -4.21 18.53 -27.42
N MET A 60 -4.43 17.41 -26.71
CA MET A 60 -5.58 16.54 -26.94
C MET A 60 -6.88 17.24 -26.55
N LEU A 61 -7.97 16.95 -27.28
CA LEU A 61 -9.30 17.43 -26.87
C LEU A 61 -9.66 16.85 -25.50
N GLN A 62 -10.08 17.71 -24.58
CA GLN A 62 -10.49 17.27 -23.24
C GLN A 62 -11.59 16.20 -23.30
N SER A 63 -12.53 16.28 -24.24
CA SER A 63 -13.56 15.26 -24.42
C SER A 63 -13.02 13.89 -24.78
N GLN A 64 -11.88 13.79 -25.47
CA GLN A 64 -11.21 12.52 -25.77
C GLN A 64 -10.52 11.97 -24.51
N ILE A 65 -9.83 12.82 -23.75
CA ILE A 65 -9.22 12.46 -22.47
C ILE A 65 -10.32 11.94 -21.53
N GLN A 66 -11.40 12.72 -21.34
CA GLN A 66 -12.53 12.36 -20.47
C GLN A 66 -13.14 11.00 -20.88
N ALA A 67 -13.40 10.80 -22.17
CA ALA A 67 -13.97 9.54 -22.66
C ALA A 67 -13.07 8.33 -22.36
N THR A 68 -11.74 8.50 -22.46
CA THR A 68 -10.78 7.43 -22.18
C THR A 68 -10.72 7.11 -20.69
N VAL A 69 -10.57 8.12 -19.83
CA VAL A 69 -10.49 7.90 -18.37
C VAL A 69 -11.82 7.33 -17.82
N ASP A 70 -12.96 7.76 -18.35
CA ASP A 70 -14.29 7.23 -17.98
C ASP A 70 -14.46 5.77 -18.41
N ALA A 71 -13.96 5.40 -19.59
CA ALA A 71 -14.00 4.02 -20.06
C ALA A 71 -13.15 3.08 -19.19
N VAL A 72 -11.96 3.51 -18.79
CA VAL A 72 -11.12 2.77 -17.83
C VAL A 72 -11.80 2.69 -16.47
N ALA A 73 -12.35 3.79 -15.96
CA ALA A 73 -13.08 3.81 -14.69
C ALA A 73 -14.26 2.86 -14.70
N ALA A 74 -15.10 2.89 -15.75
CA ALA A 74 -16.27 2.01 -15.88
C ALA A 74 -15.90 0.52 -15.82
N GLN A 75 -14.74 0.14 -16.33
CA GLN A 75 -14.23 -1.23 -16.25
C GLN A 75 -13.66 -1.56 -14.88
N GLN A 76 -12.94 -0.62 -14.27
CA GLN A 76 -12.07 -0.90 -13.13
C GLN A 76 -12.71 -0.64 -11.75
N VAL A 77 -13.78 0.15 -11.66
CA VAL A 77 -14.40 0.51 -10.37
C VAL A 77 -14.87 -0.71 -9.58
N SER A 78 -15.36 -1.75 -10.24
CA SER A 78 -15.82 -3.01 -9.61
C SER A 78 -14.89 -4.21 -9.87
N ASN A 79 -13.71 -4.00 -10.44
CA ASN A 79 -12.81 -5.06 -10.93
C ASN A 79 -11.81 -5.54 -9.87
N GLN A 80 -12.25 -5.78 -8.63
CA GLN A 80 -11.38 -6.11 -7.49
C GLN A 80 -10.42 -7.28 -7.75
N PHE A 81 -10.86 -8.31 -8.47
CA PHE A 81 -10.06 -9.52 -8.74
C PHE A 81 -9.86 -9.80 -10.23
N GLY A 82 -10.11 -8.83 -11.09
CA GLY A 82 -9.89 -8.97 -12.52
C GLY A 82 -8.42 -8.89 -12.92
N THR A 83 -8.17 -9.18 -14.19
CA THR A 83 -6.81 -9.23 -14.76
C THR A 83 -6.37 -7.93 -15.41
N GLN A 84 -7.29 -7.00 -15.67
CA GLN A 84 -7.00 -5.73 -16.33
C GLN A 84 -6.22 -4.80 -15.40
N ARG A 85 -5.23 -4.12 -15.97
CA ARG A 85 -4.37 -3.15 -15.28
C ARG A 85 -4.10 -1.99 -16.22
N TYR A 86 -4.05 -0.76 -15.68
CA TYR A 86 -3.90 0.45 -16.47
C TYR A 86 -2.95 1.46 -15.82
N ALA A 87 -2.22 2.19 -16.67
CA ALA A 87 -1.51 3.41 -16.29
C ALA A 87 -2.05 4.57 -17.12
N LEU A 88 -2.50 5.63 -16.44
CA LEU A 88 -2.98 6.88 -17.02
C LEU A 88 -1.93 7.95 -16.75
N LEU A 89 -1.15 8.29 -17.77
CA LEU A 89 0.02 9.15 -17.68
C LEU A 89 -0.24 10.49 -18.36
N PHE A 90 0.06 11.58 -17.67
CA PHE A 90 -0.19 12.94 -18.15
C PHE A 90 1.14 13.65 -18.41
N GLU A 91 1.40 14.04 -19.65
CA GLU A 91 2.57 14.86 -20.02
C GLU A 91 2.52 16.25 -19.35
N PRO A 92 3.67 16.94 -19.23
CA PRO A 92 3.70 18.29 -18.68
C PRO A 92 2.72 19.23 -19.35
N GLY A 93 1.90 19.92 -18.54
CA GLY A 93 0.88 20.86 -19.01
C GLY A 93 -0.34 20.93 -18.10
N THR A 94 -1.38 21.60 -18.58
CA THR A 94 -2.61 21.84 -17.83
C THR A 94 -3.79 21.17 -18.53
N TYR A 95 -4.58 20.43 -17.75
CA TYR A 95 -5.75 19.67 -18.18
C TYR A 95 -7.00 20.16 -17.46
N GLY A 96 -8.09 20.35 -18.19
CA GLY A 96 -9.30 20.94 -17.65
C GLY A 96 -9.19 22.44 -17.40
N THR A 97 -10.33 23.05 -17.08
CA THR A 97 -10.45 24.46 -16.71
C THR A 97 -11.41 24.61 -15.52
N SER A 98 -11.50 25.79 -14.92
CA SER A 98 -12.47 26.06 -13.86
C SER A 98 -13.94 25.98 -14.33
N THR A 99 -14.20 26.12 -15.62
CA THR A 99 -15.55 26.05 -16.23
C THR A 99 -15.84 24.72 -16.91
N ASP A 100 -14.81 23.96 -17.23
CA ASP A 100 -14.88 22.62 -17.80
C ASP A 100 -13.80 21.73 -17.14
N PRO A 101 -14.03 21.32 -15.87
CA PRO A 101 -13.04 20.57 -15.11
C PRO A 101 -12.90 19.13 -15.62
N LEU A 102 -11.67 18.60 -15.57
CA LEU A 102 -11.40 17.19 -15.83
C LEU A 102 -11.63 16.40 -14.54
N ASN A 103 -12.73 15.67 -14.46
CA ASN A 103 -13.08 14.85 -13.31
C ASN A 103 -13.20 13.39 -13.70
N PHE A 104 -12.52 12.48 -12.99
CA PHE A 104 -12.69 11.05 -13.26
C PHE A 104 -12.45 10.19 -12.02
N GLN A 105 -13.10 9.05 -11.99
CA GLN A 105 -12.97 8.07 -10.92
C GLN A 105 -11.80 7.11 -11.20
N VAL A 106 -11.08 6.72 -10.14
CA VAL A 106 -10.02 5.70 -10.22
C VAL A 106 -10.51 4.40 -9.63
N GLY A 107 -10.44 3.32 -10.42
CA GLY A 107 -10.79 1.97 -10.02
C GLY A 107 -9.58 1.12 -9.63
N TYR A 108 -9.82 -0.18 -9.46
CA TYR A 108 -8.77 -1.15 -9.14
C TYR A 108 -7.69 -1.20 -10.22
N TYR A 109 -6.44 -1.45 -9.82
CA TYR A 109 -5.29 -1.63 -10.69
C TYR A 109 -5.09 -0.50 -11.70
N THR A 110 -5.42 0.73 -11.29
CA THR A 110 -5.25 1.92 -12.10
C THR A 110 -4.28 2.86 -11.39
N ALA A 111 -3.15 3.14 -12.03
CA ALA A 111 -2.20 4.15 -11.59
C ALA A 111 -2.39 5.43 -12.41
N VAL A 112 -2.50 6.57 -11.72
CA VAL A 112 -2.56 7.89 -12.35
C VAL A 112 -1.29 8.65 -12.00
N ALA A 113 -0.54 9.11 -12.99
CA ALA A 113 0.73 9.78 -12.76
C ALA A 113 0.99 10.94 -13.74
N GLY A 114 1.62 11.99 -13.22
CA GLY A 114 2.20 13.04 -14.06
C GLY A 114 3.60 12.65 -14.55
N LEU A 115 3.88 12.99 -15.81
CA LEU A 115 5.18 12.78 -16.46
C LEU A 115 6.09 14.02 -16.36
N GLY A 116 5.85 14.90 -15.39
CA GLY A 116 6.72 16.03 -15.09
C GLY A 116 7.93 15.62 -14.25
N LEU A 117 9.00 16.40 -14.29
CA LEU A 117 10.13 16.26 -13.36
C LEU A 117 9.71 16.72 -11.94
N SER A 118 8.80 17.68 -11.86
CA SER A 118 8.15 18.16 -10.65
C SER A 118 6.65 17.87 -10.69
N PRO A 119 5.99 17.62 -9.53
CA PRO A 119 4.53 17.52 -9.48
C PRO A 119 3.81 18.75 -10.05
N ASN A 120 4.44 19.92 -10.00
CA ASN A 120 3.86 21.17 -10.50
C ASN A 120 3.91 21.31 -12.03
N ASP A 121 4.59 20.39 -12.73
CA ASP A 121 4.66 20.43 -14.20
C ASP A 121 3.38 19.91 -14.86
N VAL A 122 2.58 19.12 -14.12
CA VAL A 122 1.31 18.56 -14.60
C VAL A 122 0.19 19.05 -13.70
N VAL A 123 -0.76 19.80 -14.25
CA VAL A 123 -1.87 20.38 -13.47
C VAL A 123 -3.21 19.89 -14.01
N ILE A 124 -3.99 19.24 -13.18
CA ILE A 124 -5.38 18.87 -13.45
C ILE A 124 -6.29 19.85 -12.70
N ASN A 125 -7.03 20.68 -13.45
CA ASN A 125 -8.14 21.46 -12.90
C ASN A 125 -9.37 20.56 -12.84
N GLY A 126 -9.70 20.04 -11.66
CA GLY A 126 -10.75 19.05 -11.46
C GLY A 126 -10.49 18.16 -10.25
N SER A 127 -10.86 16.89 -10.35
CA SER A 127 -10.67 15.92 -9.28
C SER A 127 -10.38 14.53 -9.86
N VAL A 128 -9.40 13.83 -9.27
CA VAL A 128 -9.07 12.42 -9.56
C VAL A 128 -9.50 11.59 -8.34
N TYR A 129 -10.73 11.11 -8.35
CA TYR A 129 -11.41 10.71 -7.13
C TYR A 129 -11.70 9.20 -7.06
N VAL A 130 -11.92 8.74 -5.83
CA VAL A 130 -12.44 7.41 -5.51
C VAL A 130 -13.81 7.57 -4.83
N ARG A 131 -14.69 6.58 -4.97
CA ARG A 131 -15.96 6.49 -4.23
C ARG A 131 -16.03 5.19 -3.46
N ASN A 132 -16.87 5.16 -2.43
CA ASN A 132 -17.21 3.92 -1.75
C ASN A 132 -17.72 2.85 -2.73
N GLN A 133 -17.41 1.59 -2.44
CA GLN A 133 -18.09 0.44 -3.05
C GLN A 133 -19.41 0.20 -2.30
N CYS A 134 -20.49 -0.07 -3.03
CA CYS A 134 -21.80 -0.28 -2.45
C CYS A 134 -22.26 -1.72 -2.69
N PHE A 135 -22.53 -2.46 -1.61
CA PHE A 135 -23.01 -3.84 -1.64
C PHE A 135 -24.28 -3.94 -0.78
N SER A 136 -25.36 -4.43 -1.36
CA SER A 136 -26.63 -4.65 -0.62
C SER A 136 -27.11 -3.42 0.19
N GLY A 137 -26.94 -2.21 -0.36
CA GLY A 137 -27.34 -0.97 0.29
C GLY A 137 -26.38 -0.45 1.36
N GLN A 138 -25.21 -1.06 1.54
CA GLN A 138 -24.13 -0.59 2.40
C GLN A 138 -22.95 -0.13 1.53
N CYS A 139 -22.41 1.05 1.82
CA CYS A 139 -21.32 1.63 1.05
C CYS A 139 -20.08 1.83 1.91
N THR A 140 -18.90 1.37 1.45
CA THR A 140 -17.67 1.35 2.22
C THR A 140 -16.45 1.52 1.33
N ALA A 141 -15.36 2.04 1.88
CA ALA A 141 -14.04 2.06 1.24
C ALA A 141 -13.13 0.91 1.71
N LEU A 142 -13.62 -0.01 2.57
CA LEU A 142 -12.82 -1.13 3.12
C LEU A 142 -12.19 -2.04 2.08
N VAL A 143 -12.72 -2.05 0.85
CA VAL A 143 -12.21 -2.83 -0.27
C VAL A 143 -11.57 -1.98 -1.37
N ASN A 144 -11.37 -0.68 -1.16
CA ASN A 144 -10.78 0.22 -2.16
C ASN A 144 -9.25 0.11 -2.20
N PHE A 145 -8.74 -0.98 -2.77
CA PHE A 145 -7.32 -1.32 -2.88
C PHE A 145 -6.74 -1.04 -4.27
N TRP A 146 -5.43 -1.20 -4.43
CA TRP A 146 -4.65 -1.26 -5.68
C TRP A 146 -4.97 -0.14 -6.68
N ARG A 147 -4.80 1.09 -6.25
CA ARG A 147 -4.85 2.30 -7.07
C ARG A 147 -3.84 3.31 -6.58
N SER A 148 -3.37 4.18 -7.44
CA SER A 148 -2.39 5.19 -7.01
C SER A 148 -2.56 6.51 -7.72
N LEU A 149 -2.10 7.56 -7.05
CA LEU A 149 -2.04 8.91 -7.57
C LEU A 149 -0.64 9.47 -7.30
N SER A 150 0.07 9.90 -8.35
CA SER A 150 1.46 10.31 -8.18
C SER A 150 1.93 11.42 -9.12
N ASN A 151 2.88 12.21 -8.63
CA ASN A 151 3.69 13.17 -9.38
C ASN A 151 2.89 14.17 -10.22
N LEU A 152 1.82 14.75 -9.67
CA LEU A 152 1.01 15.77 -10.32
C LEU A 152 0.33 16.72 -9.33
N THR A 153 -0.17 17.84 -9.82
CA THR A 153 -0.98 18.82 -9.08
C THR A 153 -2.45 18.65 -9.45
N ILE A 154 -3.32 18.61 -8.44
CA ILE A 154 -4.76 18.68 -8.62
C ILE A 154 -5.28 19.99 -8.04
N ASN A 155 -5.88 20.81 -8.88
CA ASN A 155 -6.61 22.00 -8.45
C ASN A 155 -8.10 21.65 -8.31
N ALA A 156 -8.47 21.24 -7.10
CA ALA A 156 -9.80 20.74 -6.75
C ALA A 156 -10.77 21.86 -6.30
N THR A 157 -10.49 23.12 -6.58
CA THR A 157 -11.29 24.26 -6.10
C THR A 157 -12.62 24.44 -6.85
N ALA A 158 -12.74 23.91 -8.06
CA ALA A 158 -13.93 24.08 -8.91
C ALA A 158 -14.28 22.78 -9.64
N THR A 159 -14.62 21.71 -8.89
CA THR A 159 -14.90 20.39 -9.47
C THR A 159 -16.33 20.23 -10.00
N GLY A 160 -17.29 21.00 -9.48
CA GLY A 160 -18.71 20.89 -9.88
C GLY A 160 -19.39 19.58 -9.48
N LEU A 161 -18.80 18.76 -8.60
CA LEU A 161 -19.27 17.42 -8.28
C LEU A 161 -20.28 17.37 -7.10
N GLY A 162 -20.82 18.50 -6.65
CA GLY A 162 -21.79 18.55 -5.55
C GLY A 162 -21.20 18.04 -4.24
N CYS A 163 -21.75 16.96 -3.65
CA CYS A 163 -21.24 16.36 -2.43
C CYS A 163 -19.76 15.93 -2.54
N TYR A 164 -19.31 15.54 -3.72
CA TYR A 164 -17.93 15.13 -4.02
C TYR A 164 -17.04 16.31 -4.46
N SER A 165 -17.38 17.54 -4.10
CA SER A 165 -16.54 18.70 -4.40
C SER A 165 -15.27 18.70 -3.56
N GLY A 166 -14.12 18.92 -4.19
CA GLY A 166 -12.79 18.74 -3.62
C GLY A 166 -12.10 17.51 -4.16
N GLU A 167 -10.98 17.15 -3.57
CA GLU A 167 -10.30 15.89 -3.85
C GLU A 167 -10.78 14.80 -2.88
N PHE A 168 -11.24 13.68 -3.41
CA PHE A 168 -11.81 12.56 -2.65
C PHE A 168 -10.97 11.31 -2.85
N TRP A 169 -10.36 10.82 -1.76
CA TRP A 169 -9.53 9.61 -1.79
C TRP A 169 -9.91 8.62 -0.67
N PRO A 170 -11.18 8.15 -0.60
CA PRO A 170 -11.63 7.14 0.36
C PRO A 170 -11.13 5.77 -0.06
N VAL A 171 -10.00 5.39 0.48
CA VAL A 171 -9.29 4.14 0.16
C VAL A 171 -8.95 3.36 1.43
N SER A 172 -8.49 2.15 1.22
CA SER A 172 -7.82 1.30 2.19
C SER A 172 -6.41 0.98 1.70
N GLN A 173 -5.80 -0.11 2.14
CA GLN A 173 -4.40 -0.45 1.86
C GLN A 173 -4.05 -0.47 0.36
N ALA A 174 -2.78 -0.37 0.03
CA ALA A 174 -2.25 -0.40 -1.34
C ALA A 174 -2.87 0.64 -2.29
N ALA A 175 -3.09 1.84 -1.76
CA ALA A 175 -3.64 2.95 -2.53
C ALA A 175 -2.91 4.28 -2.23
N PRO A 176 -1.59 4.34 -2.47
CA PRO A 176 -0.77 5.48 -2.08
C PRO A 176 -1.03 6.74 -2.91
N MET A 177 -0.87 7.89 -2.24
CA MET A 177 -0.59 9.17 -2.86
C MET A 177 0.89 9.52 -2.66
N ARG A 178 1.63 9.73 -3.74
CA ARG A 178 3.05 10.12 -3.69
C ARG A 178 3.34 11.31 -4.57
N ARG A 179 4.07 12.31 -4.03
CA ARG A 179 4.48 13.47 -4.81
C ARG A 179 3.28 14.15 -5.48
N VAL A 180 2.20 14.34 -4.72
CA VAL A 180 1.03 15.09 -5.21
C VAL A 180 0.97 16.46 -4.56
N HIS A 181 0.48 17.45 -5.30
CA HIS A 181 0.14 18.76 -4.79
C HIS A 181 -1.36 18.96 -4.93
N ILE A 182 -2.08 18.98 -3.82
CA ILE A 182 -3.53 19.18 -3.84
C ILE A 182 -3.84 20.62 -3.42
N ILE A 183 -4.47 21.39 -4.32
CA ILE A 183 -4.94 22.76 -4.07
C ILE A 183 -6.46 22.70 -3.86
N GLY A 184 -6.88 22.93 -2.62
CA GLY A 184 -8.29 22.89 -2.22
C GLY A 184 -8.57 21.82 -1.15
N PRO A 185 -9.86 21.61 -0.82
CA PRO A 185 -10.25 20.66 0.22
C PRO A 185 -9.98 19.23 -0.20
N THR A 186 -9.44 18.43 0.74
CA THR A 186 -9.20 16.99 0.55
C THR A 186 -9.98 16.19 1.58
N THR A 187 -10.63 15.11 1.15
CA THR A 187 -11.35 14.20 2.03
C THR A 187 -10.91 12.76 1.78
N LEU A 188 -10.48 12.07 2.84
CA LEU A 188 -10.06 10.67 2.80
C LEU A 188 -11.20 9.70 3.12
N MET A 189 -12.42 10.20 3.25
CA MET A 189 -13.64 9.44 3.46
C MET A 189 -14.74 9.90 2.51
N ASP A 190 -15.57 8.96 2.06
CA ASP A 190 -16.76 9.26 1.28
C ASP A 190 -17.99 9.31 2.19
N TYR A 191 -18.35 10.54 2.61
CA TYR A 191 -19.57 10.79 3.39
C TYR A 191 -20.79 11.09 2.52
N CYS A 192 -20.68 11.03 1.21
CA CYS A 192 -21.83 11.14 0.29
C CYS A 192 -22.68 9.87 0.30
N THR A 193 -22.10 8.77 0.75
CA THR A 193 -22.76 7.47 0.94
C THR A 193 -22.51 6.92 2.36
N ASN A 194 -23.23 5.92 2.80
CA ASN A 194 -23.14 5.38 4.17
C ASN A 194 -23.06 3.84 4.17
N PRO A 195 -22.40 3.25 5.19
CA PRO A 195 -21.89 3.79 6.44
C PRO A 195 -20.49 4.42 6.39
N SER A 196 -19.76 4.40 5.29
CA SER A 196 -18.46 5.08 5.11
C SER A 196 -17.37 4.60 6.08
N PHE A 197 -16.99 3.31 6.00
CA PHE A 197 -15.85 2.74 6.69
C PHE A 197 -14.66 2.62 5.75
N ALA A 198 -13.44 2.78 6.29
CA ALA A 198 -12.18 2.56 5.59
C ALA A 198 -11.06 2.19 6.56
N SER A 199 -10.14 1.34 6.14
CA SER A 199 -9.11 0.73 6.99
C SER A 199 -7.74 1.39 6.89
N GLY A 200 -7.60 2.53 6.22
CA GLY A 200 -6.34 3.29 6.22
C GLY A 200 -5.68 3.41 4.86
N GLY A 201 -4.62 4.20 4.82
CA GLY A 201 -3.87 4.46 3.59
C GLY A 201 -2.54 5.14 3.86
N PHE A 202 -1.91 5.61 2.80
CA PHE A 202 -0.56 6.11 2.79
C PHE A 202 -0.42 7.38 1.94
N ILE A 203 0.26 8.38 2.49
CA ILE A 203 0.65 9.61 1.79
C ILE A 203 2.14 9.86 2.02
N ALA A 204 2.90 10.14 0.94
CA ALA A 204 4.30 10.52 1.04
C ALA A 204 4.69 11.62 0.05
N ASP A 205 5.69 12.43 0.43
CA ASP A 205 6.29 13.47 -0.40
C ASP A 205 5.27 14.41 -1.07
N SER A 206 4.17 14.73 -0.36
CA SER A 206 3.00 15.41 -0.90
C SER A 206 2.68 16.71 -0.16
N GLN A 207 2.04 17.66 -0.86
CA GLN A 207 1.61 18.94 -0.29
C GLN A 207 0.11 19.12 -0.44
N PHE A 208 -0.53 19.56 0.63
CA PHE A 208 -1.96 19.85 0.67
C PHE A 208 -2.17 21.30 1.11
N ASP A 209 -2.64 22.12 0.18
CA ASP A 209 -3.02 23.50 0.44
C ASP A 209 -4.52 23.54 0.80
N GLY A 210 -4.78 23.29 2.07
CA GLY A 210 -6.09 23.13 2.68
C GLY A 210 -6.12 22.02 3.71
N THR A 211 -7.21 21.95 4.48
CA THR A 211 -7.37 20.91 5.50
C THR A 211 -7.66 19.54 4.86
N VAL A 212 -6.89 18.53 5.24
CA VAL A 212 -7.20 17.14 4.94
C VAL A 212 -8.18 16.62 5.97
N VAL A 213 -9.37 16.20 5.53
CA VAL A 213 -10.38 15.57 6.37
C VAL A 213 -10.18 14.06 6.33
N ASN A 214 -9.52 13.51 7.33
CA ASN A 214 -9.32 12.07 7.45
C ASN A 214 -10.63 11.32 7.77
N GLY A 215 -11.54 11.98 8.47
CA GLY A 215 -12.87 11.45 8.74
C GLY A 215 -12.86 10.26 9.68
N SER A 216 -13.50 9.17 9.27
CA SER A 216 -13.59 7.91 10.00
C SER A 216 -12.57 6.86 9.52
N GLN A 217 -11.51 7.26 8.84
CA GLN A 217 -10.38 6.37 8.56
C GLN A 217 -9.84 5.79 9.87
N GLN A 218 -9.72 4.47 9.93
CA GLN A 218 -9.29 3.75 11.14
C GLN A 218 -7.85 4.08 11.49
N GLN A 219 -6.99 4.09 10.50
CA GLN A 219 -5.57 4.42 10.60
C GLN A 219 -5.07 5.12 9.33
N TRP A 220 -3.94 5.82 9.44
CA TRP A 220 -3.31 6.48 8.28
C TRP A 220 -1.86 6.82 8.57
N LEU A 221 -0.99 6.66 7.57
CA LEU A 221 0.38 7.19 7.62
C LEU A 221 0.56 8.35 6.64
N VAL A 222 1.11 9.46 7.14
CA VAL A 222 1.64 10.56 6.32
C VAL A 222 3.14 10.68 6.56
N ARG A 223 3.94 10.64 5.51
CA ARG A 223 5.40 10.71 5.58
C ARG A 223 5.95 11.83 4.70
N ASN A 224 6.93 12.60 5.22
CA ASN A 224 7.68 13.62 4.45
C ASN A 224 6.80 14.52 3.58
N SER A 225 5.77 15.08 4.16
CA SER A 225 4.75 15.88 3.45
C SER A 225 4.56 17.25 4.09
N LYS A 226 3.79 18.11 3.45
CA LYS A 226 3.36 19.41 4.00
C LYS A 226 1.84 19.47 4.04
N LEU A 227 1.29 19.80 5.20
CA LEU A 227 -0.14 19.93 5.45
C LEU A 227 -0.47 21.34 5.96
N ASP A 228 -1.52 21.98 5.42
CA ASP A 228 -2.09 23.19 6.03
C ASP A 228 -2.98 22.85 7.23
N GLY A 229 -3.49 21.62 7.29
CA GLY A 229 -4.25 21.13 8.44
C GLY A 229 -4.68 19.68 8.26
N TRP A 230 -5.00 19.04 9.40
CA TRP A 230 -5.52 17.68 9.47
C TRP A 230 -6.68 17.62 10.43
N SER A 231 -7.73 16.91 10.05
CA SER A 231 -8.95 16.80 10.84
C SER A 231 -9.40 15.36 10.97
N ASN A 232 -9.72 14.99 12.18
CA ASN A 232 -10.26 13.68 12.56
C ASN A 232 -9.25 12.54 12.48
N GLY A 233 -9.72 11.34 12.73
CA GLY A 233 -9.03 10.06 12.81
C GLY A 233 -9.65 9.22 13.91
N VAL A 234 -9.70 7.90 13.70
CA VAL A 234 -10.46 7.06 14.64
C VAL A 234 -9.52 6.42 15.67
N TRP A 235 -8.47 5.71 15.23
CA TRP A 235 -7.68 4.89 16.16
C TRP A 235 -6.17 5.11 16.10
N ASN A 236 -5.61 5.30 14.90
CA ASN A 236 -4.16 5.41 14.74
C ASN A 236 -3.77 6.27 13.54
N GLN A 237 -3.26 7.45 13.79
CA GLN A 237 -2.81 8.37 12.75
C GLN A 237 -1.34 8.70 13.01
N VAL A 238 -0.47 8.38 12.05
CA VAL A 238 0.97 8.53 12.21
C VAL A 238 1.51 9.56 11.22
N PHE A 239 2.35 10.45 11.71
CA PHE A 239 3.01 11.51 10.95
C PHE A 239 4.52 11.41 11.17
N SER A 240 5.28 11.21 10.11
CA SER A 240 6.74 11.13 10.17
C SER A 240 7.37 12.15 9.24
N GLY A 241 8.11 13.12 9.78
CA GLY A 241 8.74 14.17 8.99
C GLY A 241 7.72 15.06 8.23
N VAL A 242 6.57 15.35 8.82
CA VAL A 242 5.50 16.13 8.18
C VAL A 242 5.47 17.55 8.70
N VAL A 243 5.64 18.53 7.81
CA VAL A 243 5.48 19.95 8.12
C VAL A 243 3.99 20.27 8.24
N GLY A 244 3.56 20.87 9.36
CA GLY A 244 2.15 21.15 9.66
C GLY A 244 1.37 19.95 10.21
N ALA A 245 2.06 18.88 10.61
CA ALA A 245 1.42 17.75 11.29
C ALA A 245 0.72 18.17 12.60
N PRO A 246 -0.34 17.46 13.00
CA PRO A 246 -0.89 17.61 14.34
C PRO A 246 0.17 17.30 15.41
N ALA A 247 0.05 17.93 16.58
CA ALA A 247 0.93 17.61 17.70
C ALA A 247 0.72 16.17 18.19
N GLN A 248 1.79 15.56 18.72
CA GLN A 248 1.72 14.26 19.38
C GLN A 248 0.58 14.23 20.42
N CYS A 249 -0.31 13.25 20.32
CA CYS A 249 -1.45 13.12 21.23
C CYS A 249 -2.04 11.71 21.29
N PHE A 250 -1.23 10.70 21.27
CA PHE A 250 -1.69 9.33 21.46
C PHE A 250 -1.93 9.04 22.97
N PRO A 251 -3.00 8.37 23.35
CA PRO A 251 -4.07 7.74 22.56
C PRO A 251 -5.28 8.66 22.29
N GLY A 252 -5.11 9.96 22.17
CA GLY A 252 -6.21 10.88 21.88
C GLY A 252 -6.90 11.45 23.14
N VAL A 253 -6.19 11.55 24.27
CA VAL A 253 -6.66 12.20 25.51
C VAL A 253 -5.73 13.38 25.82
N PRO A 254 -6.27 14.55 26.14
CA PRO A 254 -7.65 14.90 26.44
C PRO A 254 -8.55 15.05 25.22
N LYS A 255 -9.88 15.04 25.46
CA LYS A 255 -10.92 15.16 24.42
C LYS A 255 -10.68 16.38 23.52
N GLY A 256 -10.69 16.14 22.21
CA GLY A 256 -10.45 17.18 21.17
C GLY A 256 -9.12 17.01 20.44
N CYS A 257 -8.24 16.14 20.93
CA CYS A 257 -7.04 15.68 20.27
C CYS A 257 -7.31 14.31 19.62
N GLY A 258 -6.82 14.06 18.42
CA GLY A 258 -6.91 12.76 17.76
C GLY A 258 -5.83 11.79 18.28
N PRO A 259 -5.91 10.49 17.93
CA PRO A 259 -4.90 9.50 18.29
C PRO A 259 -3.66 9.64 17.39
N TYR A 260 -2.89 10.69 17.60
CA TYR A 260 -1.80 11.10 16.73
C TYR A 260 -0.44 10.71 17.30
N THR A 261 0.33 9.94 16.50
CA THR A 261 1.75 9.68 16.71
C THR A 261 2.54 10.56 15.75
N THR A 262 3.38 11.47 16.27
CA THR A 262 4.07 12.48 15.44
C THR A 262 5.56 12.48 15.72
N LEU A 263 6.35 12.15 14.67
CA LEU A 263 7.80 12.24 14.66
C LEU A 263 8.23 13.46 13.84
N ALA A 264 9.12 14.27 14.40
CA ALA A 264 9.59 15.50 13.77
C ALA A 264 10.31 15.28 12.44
N THR A 265 11.03 14.15 12.31
CA THR A 265 11.78 13.76 11.10
C THR A 265 11.62 12.29 10.82
N SER A 266 11.78 11.90 9.56
CA SER A 266 11.95 10.51 9.14
C SER A 266 13.42 10.12 9.16
N PRO A 267 13.82 9.00 9.80
CA PRO A 267 15.24 8.66 10.00
C PRO A 267 16.04 8.52 8.71
N VAL A 268 15.55 7.70 7.79
CA VAL A 268 16.13 7.50 6.46
C VAL A 268 15.01 7.29 5.44
N THR A 269 15.02 8.03 4.34
CA THR A 269 14.04 7.89 3.27
C THR A 269 14.70 7.90 1.91
N ARG A 270 14.10 7.23 0.96
CA ARG A 270 14.40 7.33 -0.46
C ARG A 270 13.09 7.21 -1.22
N GLU A 271 12.69 8.26 -1.91
CA GLU A 271 11.41 8.28 -2.61
C GLU A 271 11.40 7.29 -3.77
N ALA A 272 10.22 6.82 -4.16
CA ALA A 272 10.04 5.90 -5.27
C ALA A 272 10.58 6.50 -6.58
N PRO A 273 11.21 5.71 -7.47
CA PRO A 273 11.58 6.18 -8.81
C PRO A 273 10.32 6.46 -9.62
N TYR A 274 10.38 7.43 -10.52
CA TYR A 274 9.23 7.80 -11.35
C TYR A 274 9.62 8.10 -12.80
N LEU A 275 8.74 7.71 -13.72
CA LEU A 275 8.85 8.02 -15.14
C LEU A 275 8.57 9.51 -15.37
N TYR A 276 9.36 10.18 -16.19
CA TYR A 276 9.10 11.55 -16.60
C TYR A 276 9.59 11.82 -18.03
N GLU A 277 9.05 12.86 -18.63
CA GLU A 277 9.45 13.37 -19.93
C GLU A 277 10.22 14.68 -19.78
N ASP A 278 11.39 14.77 -20.39
CA ASP A 278 12.20 15.99 -20.36
C ASP A 278 11.70 17.05 -21.39
N SER A 279 12.24 18.25 -21.32
CA SER A 279 11.88 19.37 -22.21
C SER A 279 12.17 19.14 -23.70
N LYS A 280 12.78 17.99 -24.05
CA LYS A 280 13.03 17.56 -25.43
C LYS A 280 12.18 16.36 -25.83
N ASN A 281 11.17 16.05 -25.02
CA ASN A 281 10.26 14.93 -25.19
C ASN A 281 10.98 13.56 -25.14
N HIS A 282 12.04 13.45 -24.32
CA HIS A 282 12.68 12.16 -24.05
C HIS A 282 12.21 11.60 -22.71
N PHE A 283 11.81 10.35 -22.73
CA PHE A 283 11.47 9.63 -21.49
C PHE A 283 12.71 9.26 -20.70
N ASN A 284 12.62 9.47 -19.41
CA ASN A 284 13.62 9.14 -18.41
C ASN A 284 12.94 8.58 -17.16
N VAL A 285 13.67 7.83 -16.34
CA VAL A 285 13.26 7.52 -14.98
C VAL A 285 14.13 8.34 -14.03
N PHE A 286 13.49 9.14 -13.19
CA PHE A 286 14.17 9.84 -12.12
C PHE A 286 14.35 8.91 -10.93
N VAL A 287 15.56 8.84 -10.40
CA VAL A 287 15.97 8.03 -9.25
C VAL A 287 16.33 8.98 -8.11
N PRO A 288 15.44 9.15 -7.10
CA PRO A 288 15.68 10.05 -5.98
C PRO A 288 16.86 9.59 -5.10
N ALA A 289 17.57 10.57 -4.55
CA ALA A 289 18.63 10.32 -3.61
C ALA A 289 18.09 9.96 -2.22
N VAL A 290 18.86 9.19 -1.45
CA VAL A 290 18.58 8.93 -0.04
C VAL A 290 18.67 10.22 0.78
N GLN A 291 17.81 10.35 1.78
CA GLN A 291 17.81 11.45 2.74
C GLN A 291 17.81 10.91 4.16
N HIS A 292 18.39 11.65 5.08
CA HIS A 292 18.46 11.30 6.49
C HIS A 292 17.85 12.41 7.34
N ASN A 293 17.11 12.04 8.39
CA ASN A 293 16.44 12.97 9.30
C ASN A 293 15.65 14.04 8.54
N SER A 294 14.91 13.62 7.54
CA SER A 294 14.23 14.51 6.59
C SER A 294 12.82 14.89 7.05
N ALA A 295 12.36 16.05 6.60
CA ALA A 295 10.99 16.52 6.81
C ALA A 295 10.52 17.37 5.63
N GLY A 296 9.20 17.37 5.38
CA GLY A 296 8.60 18.07 4.25
C GLY A 296 8.85 17.38 2.92
N THR A 297 8.36 17.99 1.84
CA THR A 297 8.48 17.45 0.49
C THR A 297 9.87 17.62 -0.09
N THR A 298 10.33 16.66 -0.91
CA THR A 298 11.63 16.71 -1.57
C THR A 298 11.71 17.75 -2.68
N TRP A 299 10.56 18.16 -3.22
CA TRP A 299 10.42 19.08 -4.36
C TRP A 299 9.96 20.49 -3.98
N GLY A 300 9.52 20.71 -2.73
CA GLY A 300 8.98 22.01 -2.29
C GLY A 300 9.99 23.15 -2.26
N GLY A 301 11.28 22.86 -2.12
CA GLY A 301 12.38 23.84 -2.14
C GLY A 301 13.12 23.94 -3.48
N GLY A 302 12.65 23.27 -4.52
CA GLY A 302 13.28 23.18 -5.83
C GLY A 302 13.26 21.77 -6.40
N GLN A 303 14.24 21.40 -7.20
CA GLN A 303 14.32 20.07 -7.78
C GLN A 303 14.65 19.03 -6.70
N THR A 304 13.93 17.91 -6.71
CA THR A 304 14.25 16.74 -5.89
C THR A 304 15.71 16.31 -6.11
N PRO A 305 16.50 16.07 -5.07
CA PRO A 305 17.82 15.49 -5.21
C PRO A 305 17.76 14.08 -5.82
N GLY A 306 18.61 13.79 -6.80
CA GLY A 306 18.63 12.49 -7.46
C GLY A 306 19.29 12.54 -8.83
N VAL A 307 19.11 11.47 -9.61
CA VAL A 307 19.69 11.33 -10.94
C VAL A 307 18.65 10.87 -11.95
N SER A 308 18.82 11.30 -13.21
CA SER A 308 17.97 10.88 -14.32
C SER A 308 18.63 9.74 -15.08
N VAL A 309 17.90 8.67 -15.30
CA VAL A 309 18.34 7.49 -16.06
C VAL A 309 17.54 7.43 -17.37
N PRO A 310 18.19 7.57 -18.54
CA PRO A 310 17.50 7.55 -19.83
C PRO A 310 16.74 6.24 -20.05
N ILE A 311 15.55 6.31 -20.66
CA ILE A 311 14.68 5.16 -20.93
C ILE A 311 15.37 4.05 -21.73
N LYS A 312 16.32 4.38 -22.59
CA LYS A 312 17.13 3.41 -23.35
C LYS A 312 17.95 2.45 -22.46
N ASN A 313 18.14 2.79 -21.18
CA ASN A 313 18.82 1.95 -20.19
C ASN A 313 17.86 0.99 -19.49
N PHE A 314 16.59 0.98 -19.88
CA PHE A 314 15.57 0.07 -19.38
C PHE A 314 15.20 -0.97 -20.45
N PHE A 315 14.89 -2.16 -19.97
CA PHE A 315 14.08 -3.12 -20.70
C PHE A 315 12.62 -2.88 -20.31
N ILE A 316 11.76 -2.61 -21.28
CA ILE A 316 10.33 -2.43 -21.08
C ILE A 316 9.69 -3.79 -21.35
N ALA A 317 9.34 -4.49 -20.27
CA ALA A 317 8.75 -5.82 -20.36
C ALA A 317 7.24 -5.73 -20.52
N GLU A 318 6.70 -6.58 -21.38
CA GLU A 318 5.26 -6.83 -21.52
C GLU A 318 4.87 -8.16 -20.84
N PRO A 319 3.60 -8.36 -20.45
CA PRO A 319 3.14 -9.60 -19.79
C PRO A 319 3.40 -10.88 -20.59
N THR A 320 3.67 -10.76 -21.90
CA THR A 320 4.01 -11.87 -22.80
C THR A 320 5.50 -12.23 -22.79
N ASP A 321 6.34 -11.39 -22.20
CA ASP A 321 7.77 -11.68 -22.08
C ASP A 321 8.02 -12.78 -21.05
N SER A 322 8.90 -13.73 -21.39
CA SER A 322 9.29 -14.78 -20.45
C SER A 322 10.20 -14.21 -19.35
N ALA A 323 10.19 -14.83 -18.17
CA ALA A 323 11.15 -14.49 -17.13
C ALA A 323 12.61 -14.68 -17.58
N GLY A 324 12.86 -15.58 -18.53
CA GLY A 324 14.15 -15.73 -19.19
C GLY A 324 14.60 -14.49 -19.95
N THR A 325 13.71 -13.91 -20.77
CA THR A 325 13.96 -12.68 -21.53
C THR A 325 14.25 -11.51 -20.59
N ILE A 326 13.46 -11.37 -19.53
CA ILE A 326 13.65 -10.33 -18.49
C ILE A 326 15.02 -10.49 -17.82
N ASN A 327 15.38 -11.70 -17.42
CA ASN A 327 16.66 -11.99 -16.77
C ASN A 327 17.85 -11.74 -17.70
N ASP A 328 17.71 -12.04 -19.00
CA ASP A 328 18.75 -11.73 -20.00
C ASP A 328 18.99 -10.22 -20.09
N ALA A 329 17.93 -9.43 -20.12
CA ALA A 329 18.05 -7.97 -20.14
C ALA A 329 18.74 -7.43 -18.88
N LEU A 330 18.34 -7.91 -17.68
CA LEU A 330 18.94 -7.53 -16.41
C LEU A 330 20.43 -7.89 -16.36
N ARG A 331 20.83 -9.10 -16.80
CA ARG A 331 22.24 -9.53 -16.87
C ARG A 331 23.06 -8.67 -17.84
N HIS A 332 22.45 -8.14 -18.89
CA HIS A 332 23.11 -7.20 -19.82
C HIS A 332 23.11 -5.74 -19.32
N GLY A 333 22.83 -5.51 -18.05
CA GLY A 333 22.93 -4.20 -17.40
C GLY A 333 21.74 -3.26 -17.60
N LYS A 334 20.62 -3.75 -18.16
CA LYS A 334 19.39 -2.97 -18.21
C LYS A 334 18.74 -2.87 -16.84
N ASN A 335 18.03 -1.77 -16.59
CA ASN A 335 16.99 -1.67 -15.60
C ASN A 335 15.69 -2.25 -16.19
N LEU A 336 14.64 -2.36 -15.39
CA LEU A 336 13.39 -2.99 -15.78
C LEU A 336 12.20 -2.04 -15.58
N ILE A 337 11.37 -1.89 -16.61
CA ILE A 337 10.00 -1.41 -16.47
C ILE A 337 9.07 -2.59 -16.74
N LEU A 338 8.16 -2.84 -15.81
CA LEU A 338 7.07 -3.80 -15.97
C LEU A 338 5.81 -3.04 -16.40
N THR A 339 5.28 -3.31 -17.58
CA THR A 339 4.06 -2.68 -18.08
C THR A 339 2.81 -3.29 -17.45
N PRO A 340 1.64 -2.61 -17.49
CA PRO A 340 0.43 -3.10 -16.83
C PRO A 340 -0.03 -4.45 -17.35
N GLY A 341 -0.15 -5.44 -16.47
CA GLY A 341 -0.64 -6.79 -16.79
C GLY A 341 -0.30 -7.83 -15.74
N VAL A 342 -0.60 -9.08 -16.04
CA VAL A 342 -0.32 -10.24 -15.19
C VAL A 342 0.74 -11.11 -15.86
N TYR A 343 1.89 -11.27 -15.20
CA TYR A 343 3.07 -12.00 -15.66
C TYR A 343 3.06 -13.40 -15.04
N GLN A 344 2.98 -14.43 -15.85
CA GLN A 344 3.13 -15.81 -15.40
C GLN A 344 4.61 -16.19 -15.43
N LEU A 345 5.16 -16.56 -14.30
CA LEU A 345 6.61 -16.78 -14.15
C LEU A 345 6.95 -18.26 -14.07
N ASP A 346 7.63 -18.78 -15.08
CA ASP A 346 8.18 -20.15 -15.11
C ASP A 346 9.50 -20.27 -14.32
N ARG A 347 10.15 -19.15 -14.04
CA ARG A 347 11.39 -19.03 -13.24
C ARG A 347 11.46 -17.70 -12.52
N THR A 348 12.32 -17.62 -11.52
CA THR A 348 12.58 -16.41 -10.72
C THR A 348 13.13 -15.28 -11.59
N ILE A 349 12.64 -14.06 -11.39
CA ILE A 349 13.30 -12.84 -11.88
C ILE A 349 14.46 -12.52 -10.93
N GLU A 350 15.68 -12.40 -11.47
CA GLU A 350 16.92 -12.23 -10.70
C GLU A 350 17.49 -10.81 -10.87
N VAL A 351 17.48 -10.01 -9.80
CA VAL A 351 18.05 -8.67 -9.78
C VAL A 351 19.40 -8.75 -9.05
N THR A 352 20.48 -8.80 -9.82
CA THR A 352 21.83 -9.11 -9.30
C THR A 352 22.78 -7.91 -9.29
N ARG A 353 22.40 -6.81 -9.96
CA ARG A 353 23.27 -5.65 -10.15
C ARG A 353 22.96 -4.57 -9.09
N PRO A 354 24.00 -3.92 -8.48
CA PRO A 354 23.79 -2.73 -7.66
C PRO A 354 23.12 -1.62 -8.48
N ASP A 355 22.38 -0.77 -7.80
CA ASP A 355 21.66 0.37 -8.38
C ASP A 355 20.65 -0.01 -9.49
N ALA A 356 20.21 -1.25 -9.53
CA ALA A 356 19.18 -1.67 -10.48
C ALA A 356 17.83 -1.07 -10.08
N VAL A 357 17.11 -0.56 -11.08
CA VAL A 357 15.75 -0.03 -10.92
C VAL A 357 14.76 -1.00 -11.55
N VAL A 358 13.78 -1.43 -10.77
CA VAL A 358 12.60 -2.18 -11.22
C VAL A 358 11.37 -1.32 -10.93
N LEU A 359 10.75 -0.80 -11.98
CA LEU A 359 9.60 0.10 -11.90
C LEU A 359 8.37 -0.55 -12.51
N GLY A 360 7.33 -0.75 -11.74
CA GLY A 360 6.02 -1.18 -12.21
C GLY A 360 5.14 -0.01 -12.64
N LEU A 361 4.51 -0.10 -13.78
CA LEU A 361 3.49 0.83 -14.25
C LEU A 361 2.11 0.17 -14.15
N GLY A 362 1.15 0.79 -13.44
CA GLY A 362 -0.22 0.30 -13.37
C GLY A 362 -0.37 -1.07 -12.72
N PHE A 363 0.35 -1.33 -11.63
CA PHE A 363 0.23 -2.53 -10.81
C PHE A 363 0.52 -3.85 -11.55
N PRO A 364 1.63 -4.01 -12.29
CA PRO A 364 2.01 -5.29 -12.85
C PRO A 364 2.03 -6.35 -11.75
N THR A 365 1.49 -7.51 -12.07
CA THR A 365 1.29 -8.58 -11.09
C THR A 365 2.11 -9.80 -11.49
N LEU A 366 3.02 -10.24 -10.62
CA LEU A 366 3.92 -11.38 -10.83
C LEU A 366 3.33 -12.62 -10.15
N VAL A 367 3.14 -13.70 -10.91
CA VAL A 367 2.53 -14.96 -10.44
C VAL A 367 3.47 -16.14 -10.71
N PRO A 368 4.01 -16.82 -9.69
CA PRO A 368 4.88 -17.98 -9.88
C PRO A 368 4.08 -19.23 -10.25
N GLU A 369 4.44 -19.93 -11.33
CA GLU A 369 3.70 -21.10 -11.80
C GLU A 369 4.01 -22.39 -11.00
N HIS A 370 5.25 -22.58 -10.54
CA HIS A 370 5.73 -23.86 -10.03
C HIS A 370 6.12 -23.84 -8.53
N GLY A 371 5.66 -22.85 -7.78
CA GLY A 371 6.03 -22.68 -6.37
C GLY A 371 7.46 -22.13 -6.20
N ILE A 372 7.96 -21.47 -7.22
CA ILE A 372 9.24 -20.77 -7.21
C ILE A 372 9.13 -19.44 -6.44
N VAL A 373 10.26 -18.82 -6.15
CA VAL A 373 10.33 -17.41 -5.74
C VAL A 373 10.04 -16.55 -6.96
N SER A 374 9.12 -15.60 -6.86
CA SER A 374 8.76 -14.76 -8.02
C SER A 374 9.90 -13.82 -8.41
N MET A 375 10.54 -13.18 -7.42
CA MET A 375 11.69 -12.31 -7.64
C MET A 375 12.71 -12.46 -6.52
N SER A 376 13.99 -12.44 -6.87
CA SER A 376 15.13 -12.43 -5.97
C SER A 376 15.96 -11.18 -6.24
N VAL A 377 16.19 -10.38 -5.21
CA VAL A 377 17.17 -9.30 -5.20
C VAL A 377 18.39 -9.81 -4.44
N GLU A 378 19.54 -9.85 -5.11
CA GLU A 378 20.78 -10.32 -4.48
C GLU A 378 21.22 -9.38 -3.33
N SER A 379 22.19 -9.85 -2.53
CA SER A 379 22.84 -9.06 -1.49
C SER A 379 23.68 -7.95 -2.12
N THR A 380 23.02 -6.89 -2.58
CA THR A 380 23.64 -5.74 -3.26
C THR A 380 23.02 -4.43 -2.77
N LYS A 381 23.64 -3.30 -3.09
CA LYS A 381 23.20 -1.98 -2.66
C LYS A 381 22.35 -1.27 -3.70
N GLY A 382 21.57 -0.31 -3.26
CA GLY A 382 20.95 0.71 -4.10
C GLY A 382 19.82 0.22 -5.02
N VAL A 383 19.40 -1.04 -4.92
CA VAL A 383 18.30 -1.55 -5.75
C VAL A 383 17.00 -0.85 -5.36
N MET A 384 16.25 -0.41 -6.37
CA MET A 384 14.93 0.15 -6.20
C MET A 384 13.89 -0.72 -6.87
N LEU A 385 12.93 -1.23 -6.09
CA LEU A 385 11.77 -1.98 -6.56
C LEU A 385 10.52 -1.20 -6.20
N SER A 386 9.69 -0.84 -7.19
CA SER A 386 8.51 -0.01 -6.94
C SER A 386 7.31 -0.41 -7.78
N GLY A 387 6.10 -0.34 -7.17
CA GLY A 387 4.82 -0.41 -7.87
C GLY A 387 4.45 -1.81 -8.39
N VAL A 388 4.80 -2.89 -7.68
CA VAL A 388 4.62 -4.28 -8.14
C VAL A 388 3.75 -5.07 -7.17
N ILE A 389 2.83 -5.90 -7.71
CA ILE A 389 2.07 -6.89 -6.95
C ILE A 389 2.69 -8.28 -7.15
N PHE A 390 2.84 -9.03 -6.07
CA PHE A 390 3.22 -10.44 -6.06
C PHE A 390 2.01 -11.28 -5.65
N ASP A 391 1.45 -12.04 -6.57
CA ASP A 391 0.38 -13.01 -6.29
C ASP A 391 0.97 -14.39 -6.04
N ALA A 392 0.40 -15.13 -5.10
CA ALA A 392 0.75 -16.53 -4.93
C ALA A 392 0.13 -17.39 -6.04
N GLY A 393 0.91 -18.31 -6.59
CA GLY A 393 0.45 -19.32 -7.53
C GLY A 393 -0.25 -20.50 -6.83
N LEU A 394 -0.79 -21.43 -7.62
CA LEU A 394 -1.48 -22.63 -7.13
C LEU A 394 -0.59 -23.57 -6.30
N LYS A 395 0.70 -23.63 -6.62
CA LYS A 395 1.70 -24.38 -5.85
C LYS A 395 2.33 -23.48 -4.82
N ASN A 396 2.55 -24.00 -3.62
CA ASN A 396 3.15 -23.24 -2.54
C ASN A 396 4.56 -22.76 -2.89
N SER A 397 4.77 -21.46 -2.89
CA SER A 397 6.09 -20.84 -2.91
C SER A 397 6.66 -20.78 -1.49
N ARG A 398 7.94 -21.07 -1.33
CA ARG A 398 8.61 -20.88 -0.04
C ARG A 398 8.54 -19.41 0.39
N MET A 399 8.74 -18.50 -0.57
CA MET A 399 8.54 -17.05 -0.45
C MET A 399 8.22 -16.46 -1.81
N LEU A 400 7.56 -15.31 -1.84
CA LEU A 400 7.24 -14.63 -3.11
C LEU A 400 8.35 -13.67 -3.51
N LEU A 401 8.89 -12.90 -2.57
CA LEU A 401 10.02 -11.98 -2.79
C LEU A 401 11.13 -12.24 -1.75
N GLN A 402 12.37 -12.32 -2.23
CA GLN A 402 13.56 -12.38 -1.40
C GLN A 402 14.46 -11.17 -1.67
N VAL A 403 14.91 -10.51 -0.61
CA VAL A 403 15.89 -9.40 -0.65
C VAL A 403 17.12 -9.81 0.15
N GLY A 404 18.20 -10.08 -0.55
CA GLY A 404 19.43 -10.67 0.01
C GLY A 404 19.44 -12.20 0.03
N SER A 405 20.59 -12.80 -0.27
CA SER A 405 20.83 -14.23 -0.12
C SER A 405 20.95 -14.58 1.37
N GLY A 406 20.42 -15.74 1.79
CA GLY A 406 20.39 -16.12 3.21
C GLY A 406 21.75 -16.37 3.87
N ASP A 407 22.80 -16.57 3.06
CA ASP A 407 24.14 -16.97 3.52
C ASP A 407 25.12 -15.80 3.70
N GLU A 408 24.83 -14.65 3.08
CA GLU A 408 25.64 -13.46 3.19
C GLU A 408 24.78 -12.31 3.76
N ARG A 409 25.05 -11.88 4.96
CA ARG A 409 24.59 -10.58 5.48
C ARG A 409 25.32 -9.51 4.68
N GLY A 410 24.81 -9.23 3.48
CA GLY A 410 25.48 -8.53 2.43
C GLY A 410 25.98 -7.15 2.83
N GLU A 411 27.03 -6.72 2.18
CA GLU A 411 27.60 -5.37 2.21
C GLU A 411 26.63 -4.36 1.60
N ASN A 412 25.46 -4.20 2.23
CA ASN A 412 24.54 -3.14 1.84
C ASN A 412 24.96 -1.87 2.58
N GLU A 413 25.44 -0.88 1.85
CA GLU A 413 25.92 0.37 2.43
C GLU A 413 24.75 1.23 2.91
N ALA A 414 24.84 1.76 4.12
CA ALA A 414 23.83 2.66 4.69
C ALA A 414 23.64 3.96 3.87
N SER A 415 24.66 4.35 3.09
CA SER A 415 24.61 5.49 2.19
C SER A 415 23.82 5.25 0.90
N ASP A 416 23.52 3.98 0.59
CA ASP A 416 22.84 3.58 -0.64
C ASP A 416 21.93 2.36 -0.37
N PRO A 417 20.85 2.55 0.42
CA PRO A 417 19.96 1.48 0.82
C PRO A 417 19.17 0.91 -0.36
N THR A 418 18.94 -0.39 -0.35
CA THR A 418 17.92 -1.02 -1.19
C THR A 418 16.53 -0.57 -0.70
N THR A 419 15.65 -0.18 -1.63
CA THR A 419 14.34 0.38 -1.30
C THR A 419 13.23 -0.36 -2.02
N LEU A 420 12.22 -0.77 -1.27
CA LEU A 420 10.96 -1.32 -1.77
C LEU A 420 9.85 -0.31 -1.51
N SER A 421 9.21 0.21 -2.57
CA SER A 421 8.14 1.20 -2.45
C SER A 421 6.88 0.71 -3.15
N ASP A 422 5.72 0.76 -2.49
CA ASP A 422 4.44 0.30 -3.06
C ASP A 422 4.54 -1.14 -3.58
N VAL A 423 5.06 -2.04 -2.73
CA VAL A 423 5.22 -3.47 -3.05
C VAL A 423 4.19 -4.27 -2.28
N PHE A 424 3.33 -4.96 -3.02
CA PHE A 424 2.16 -5.61 -2.45
C PHE A 424 2.16 -7.11 -2.71
N PHE A 425 1.62 -7.87 -1.77
CA PHE A 425 1.54 -9.33 -1.83
C PHE A 425 0.12 -9.80 -1.63
N ARG A 426 -0.31 -10.78 -2.43
CA ARG A 426 -1.65 -11.33 -2.35
C ARG A 426 -1.64 -12.85 -2.42
N ILE A 427 -2.30 -13.50 -1.44
CA ILE A 427 -2.40 -14.96 -1.36
C ILE A 427 -3.87 -15.34 -1.34
N GLY A 428 -4.40 -15.80 -2.47
CA GLY A 428 -5.84 -15.97 -2.69
C GLY A 428 -6.52 -14.70 -3.19
N GLY A 429 -7.84 -14.69 -3.21
CA GLY A 429 -8.68 -13.56 -3.65
C GLY A 429 -8.97 -13.58 -5.14
N ALA A 430 -8.00 -13.36 -6.01
CA ALA A 430 -8.19 -13.48 -7.47
C ALA A 430 -8.27 -14.94 -7.91
N THR A 431 -7.32 -15.75 -7.45
CA THR A 431 -7.24 -17.20 -7.70
C THR A 431 -6.76 -17.89 -6.44
N PRO A 432 -7.02 -19.21 -6.26
CA PRO A 432 -6.39 -19.96 -5.18
C PRO A 432 -4.87 -19.84 -5.25
N GLY A 433 -4.23 -19.47 -4.15
CA GLY A 433 -2.78 -19.28 -4.08
C GLY A 433 -2.24 -19.71 -2.74
N LYS A 434 -0.95 -20.10 -2.70
CA LYS A 434 -0.26 -20.54 -1.48
C LYS A 434 1.16 -20.00 -1.46
N ALA A 435 1.58 -19.48 -0.30
CA ALA A 435 2.99 -19.16 -0.06
C ALA A 435 3.29 -19.34 1.42
N THR A 436 4.47 -19.88 1.76
CA THR A 436 4.86 -19.99 3.17
C THR A 436 5.12 -18.61 3.76
N THR A 437 5.80 -17.73 2.99
CA THR A 437 6.10 -16.34 3.38
C THR A 437 5.92 -15.43 2.16
N SER A 438 5.48 -14.20 2.36
CA SER A 438 5.39 -13.23 1.26
C SER A 438 6.73 -12.56 1.01
N LEU A 439 7.33 -11.93 2.01
CA LEU A 439 8.57 -11.17 1.90
C LEU A 439 9.61 -11.65 2.90
N VAL A 440 10.84 -11.89 2.44
CA VAL A 440 12.00 -12.14 3.29
C VAL A 440 13.09 -11.13 2.97
N VAL A 441 13.50 -10.35 3.97
CA VAL A 441 14.56 -9.33 3.89
C VAL A 441 15.76 -9.82 4.69
N ASN A 442 16.78 -10.30 3.99
CA ASN A 442 18.04 -10.75 4.60
C ASN A 442 19.14 -9.67 4.54
N SER A 443 19.04 -8.73 3.58
CA SER A 443 19.99 -7.62 3.45
C SER A 443 19.85 -6.59 4.57
N ASN A 444 20.96 -6.00 4.97
CA ASN A 444 21.00 -4.86 5.87
C ASN A 444 20.63 -3.56 5.16
N ASN A 445 20.30 -2.50 5.91
CA ASN A 445 20.06 -1.15 5.39
C ASN A 445 19.00 -1.12 4.26
N VAL A 446 17.88 -1.80 4.46
CA VAL A 446 16.75 -1.81 3.53
C VAL A 446 15.67 -0.83 4.00
N ILE A 447 15.07 -0.12 3.05
CA ILE A 447 13.89 0.71 3.30
C ILE A 447 12.67 -0.02 2.73
N LEU A 448 11.67 -0.26 3.57
CA LEU A 448 10.34 -0.76 3.20
C LEU A 448 9.36 0.41 3.32
N ASP A 449 8.70 0.79 2.22
CA ASP A 449 7.93 2.02 2.15
C ASP A 449 6.58 1.76 1.45
N ASP A 450 5.53 1.63 2.23
CA ASP A 450 4.20 1.17 1.82
C ASP A 450 4.19 -0.28 1.32
N ILE A 451 4.25 -1.20 2.25
CA ILE A 451 4.18 -2.65 1.99
C ILE A 451 2.85 -3.18 2.49
N TRP A 452 2.08 -3.83 1.63
CA TRP A 452 0.92 -4.59 2.05
C TRP A 452 1.07 -6.06 1.71
N ALA A 453 1.09 -6.91 2.73
CA ALA A 453 1.07 -8.36 2.58
C ALA A 453 -0.27 -8.89 3.08
N TRP A 454 -1.06 -9.47 2.17
CA TRP A 454 -2.43 -9.86 2.42
C TRP A 454 -2.68 -11.33 2.09
N ARG A 455 -2.97 -12.13 3.12
CA ARG A 455 -3.63 -13.42 2.92
C ARG A 455 -5.12 -13.13 2.79
N ALA A 456 -5.65 -13.25 1.59
CA ALA A 456 -7.03 -12.83 1.29
C ALA A 456 -8.05 -13.51 2.22
N ASP A 457 -8.93 -12.70 2.80
CA ASP A 457 -10.05 -13.10 3.63
C ASP A 457 -11.36 -13.22 2.84
N HIS A 458 -11.37 -12.70 1.60
CA HIS A 458 -12.50 -12.76 0.67
C HIS A 458 -12.05 -12.94 -0.77
N GLY A 459 -13.01 -13.27 -1.67
CA GLY A 459 -12.74 -13.57 -3.08
C GLY A 459 -12.61 -15.06 -3.35
N ASN A 460 -11.88 -15.43 -4.41
CA ASN A 460 -11.74 -16.81 -4.85
C ASN A 460 -10.60 -17.52 -4.10
N GLY A 461 -10.79 -18.80 -3.77
CA GLY A 461 -9.75 -19.66 -3.19
C GLY A 461 -9.32 -19.24 -1.80
N VAL A 462 -10.22 -18.67 -1.00
CA VAL A 462 -9.97 -18.28 0.39
C VAL A 462 -10.48 -19.32 1.37
N GLY A 463 -9.85 -19.42 2.54
CA GLY A 463 -10.20 -20.30 3.65
C GLY A 463 -8.98 -20.94 4.30
N TRP A 464 -9.14 -21.39 5.54
CA TRP A 464 -8.04 -21.85 6.39
C TRP A 464 -7.08 -22.84 5.73
N LYS A 465 -7.60 -23.74 4.87
CA LYS A 465 -6.81 -24.74 4.13
C LYS A 465 -6.65 -24.44 2.65
N ALA A 466 -7.25 -23.37 2.14
CA ALA A 466 -7.24 -23.04 0.73
C ALA A 466 -6.03 -22.16 0.37
N ASN A 467 -5.98 -20.95 0.89
CA ASN A 467 -4.88 -20.00 0.69
C ASN A 467 -3.94 -19.98 1.90
N THR A 468 -3.22 -21.07 2.09
CA THR A 468 -2.32 -21.20 3.24
C THR A 468 -1.12 -20.27 3.13
N ALA A 469 -0.84 -19.57 4.24
CA ALA A 469 0.33 -18.71 4.39
C ALA A 469 0.73 -18.61 5.87
N ASP A 470 1.98 -18.95 6.16
CA ASP A 470 2.45 -18.96 7.55
C ASP A 470 2.74 -17.55 8.08
N THR A 471 3.59 -16.80 7.36
CA THR A 471 4.11 -15.49 7.82
C THR A 471 4.13 -14.48 6.68
N GLY A 472 3.73 -13.25 6.95
CA GLY A 472 3.73 -12.19 5.96
C GLY A 472 5.12 -11.70 5.61
N VAL A 473 5.83 -11.17 6.60
CA VAL A 473 7.14 -10.53 6.42
C VAL A 473 8.15 -11.05 7.43
N ILE A 474 9.34 -11.41 6.96
CA ILE A 474 10.48 -11.78 7.81
C ILE A 474 11.63 -10.82 7.51
N VAL A 475 12.10 -10.09 8.52
CA VAL A 475 13.23 -9.17 8.43
C VAL A 475 14.41 -9.75 9.22
N ASN A 476 15.42 -10.22 8.52
CA ASN A 476 16.65 -10.76 9.11
C ASN A 476 17.81 -9.73 9.08
N GLY A 477 17.74 -8.76 8.18
CA GLY A 477 18.76 -7.73 8.02
C GLY A 477 18.78 -6.70 9.16
N ASP A 478 19.93 -6.18 9.46
CA ASP A 478 20.16 -5.09 10.41
C ASP A 478 19.88 -3.71 9.75
N ASN A 479 19.54 -2.69 10.57
CA ASN A 479 19.26 -1.31 10.12
C ASN A 479 18.14 -1.22 9.06
N VAL A 480 17.15 -2.09 9.10
CA VAL A 480 15.99 -2.01 8.20
C VAL A 480 15.01 -0.98 8.76
N THR A 481 14.51 -0.11 7.90
CA THR A 481 13.47 0.87 8.26
C THR A 481 12.21 0.61 7.45
N ALA A 482 11.08 0.46 8.13
CA ALA A 482 9.78 0.32 7.51
C ALA A 482 8.90 1.55 7.77
N TYR A 483 8.16 1.98 6.74
CA TYR A 483 7.13 3.00 6.77
C TYR A 483 5.85 2.42 6.16
N GLY A 484 4.77 2.35 6.94
CA GLY A 484 3.51 1.81 6.42
C GLY A 484 3.61 0.32 6.11
N LEU A 485 3.85 -0.48 7.14
CA LEU A 485 3.88 -1.94 7.05
C LEU A 485 2.51 -2.49 7.40
N PHE A 486 1.74 -2.88 6.38
CA PHE A 486 0.43 -3.50 6.51
C PHE A 486 0.57 -5.00 6.26
N VAL A 487 0.20 -5.85 7.23
CA VAL A 487 0.34 -7.30 7.10
C VAL A 487 -0.86 -8.00 7.71
N GLU A 488 -1.62 -8.77 6.92
CA GLU A 488 -2.96 -9.20 7.33
C GLU A 488 -3.24 -10.67 7.08
N HIS A 489 -3.88 -11.30 8.07
CA HIS A 489 -4.53 -12.61 8.05
C HIS A 489 -3.61 -13.82 7.89
N TYR A 490 -2.32 -13.70 8.11
CA TYR A 490 -1.41 -14.85 8.07
C TYR A 490 -1.68 -15.82 9.21
N GLN A 491 -1.42 -17.09 8.97
CA GLN A 491 -1.82 -18.18 9.88
C GLN A 491 -0.90 -18.35 11.10
N LYS A 492 0.26 -17.68 11.10
CA LYS A 492 1.17 -17.57 12.23
C LYS A 492 1.47 -16.10 12.51
N TYR A 493 2.75 -15.70 12.61
CA TYR A 493 3.11 -14.31 12.77
C TYR A 493 2.84 -13.51 11.49
N GLU A 494 2.30 -12.32 11.64
CA GLU A 494 2.25 -11.41 10.50
C GLU A 494 3.66 -10.93 10.16
N VAL A 495 4.44 -10.51 11.18
CA VAL A 495 5.82 -10.07 11.04
C VAL A 495 6.73 -10.78 12.04
N ILE A 496 7.90 -11.23 11.55
CA ILE A 496 9.04 -11.64 12.39
C ILE A 496 10.21 -10.70 12.10
N TRP A 497 10.70 -10.02 13.11
CA TRP A 497 11.81 -9.08 13.00
C TRP A 497 13.03 -9.58 13.77
N ASN A 498 14.03 -10.05 13.06
CA ASN A 498 15.26 -10.65 13.61
C ASN A 498 16.48 -9.72 13.52
N GLY A 499 16.40 -8.62 12.75
CA GLY A 499 17.50 -7.67 12.59
C GLY A 499 17.63 -6.69 13.77
N ASN A 500 18.85 -6.32 14.10
CA ASN A 500 19.12 -5.26 15.07
C ASN A 500 19.02 -3.87 14.44
N ARG A 501 18.81 -2.85 15.29
CA ARG A 501 18.67 -1.44 14.89
C ARG A 501 17.56 -1.23 13.85
N GLY A 502 16.54 -2.10 13.90
CA GLY A 502 15.34 -1.97 13.08
C GLY A 502 14.47 -0.80 13.55
N THR A 503 13.76 -0.20 12.61
CA THR A 503 12.76 0.83 12.91
C THR A 503 11.50 0.54 12.12
N ASP A 504 10.35 0.51 12.80
CA ASP A 504 9.03 0.42 12.16
C ASP A 504 8.19 1.64 12.54
N ILE A 505 7.77 2.39 11.52
CA ILE A 505 6.93 3.59 11.68
C ILE A 505 5.60 3.29 10.98
N PHE A 506 4.60 3.03 11.77
CA PHE A 506 3.28 2.62 11.39
C PHE A 506 3.19 1.15 10.93
N PHE A 507 2.86 0.29 11.87
CA PHE A 507 2.41 -1.08 11.61
C PHE A 507 0.89 -1.18 11.73
N GLN A 508 0.27 -1.93 10.81
CA GLN A 508 -1.14 -2.30 10.88
C GLN A 508 -1.29 -3.77 10.51
N ASN A 509 -2.09 -4.50 11.27
CA ASN A 509 -2.52 -5.83 10.91
C ASN A 509 -3.98 -6.08 11.23
N GLU A 510 -4.55 -7.03 10.54
CA GLU A 510 -5.73 -7.75 10.97
C GLU A 510 -5.37 -9.22 11.15
N MET A 511 -5.61 -9.76 12.36
CA MET A 511 -5.36 -11.19 12.64
C MET A 511 -6.23 -12.08 11.75
N PRO A 512 -5.86 -13.34 11.46
CA PRO A 512 -6.68 -14.21 10.62
C PRO A 512 -8.08 -14.34 11.21
N TYR A 513 -9.10 -14.16 10.37
CA TYR A 513 -10.52 -14.22 10.77
C TYR A 513 -11.05 -15.64 10.91
N ASP A 514 -10.36 -16.60 10.27
CA ASP A 514 -10.85 -17.93 9.95
C ASP A 514 -10.18 -19.12 10.68
N PRO A 515 -9.50 -18.98 11.86
CA PRO A 515 -9.07 -20.14 12.61
C PRO A 515 -10.27 -21.00 13.00
N PRO A 516 -10.26 -22.32 12.67
CA PRO A 516 -11.42 -23.18 12.91
C PRO A 516 -11.61 -23.57 14.39
N SER A 517 -10.58 -23.43 15.19
CA SER A 517 -10.59 -23.67 16.64
C SER A 517 -9.33 -23.09 17.27
N GLN A 518 -9.36 -22.85 18.59
CA GLN A 518 -8.16 -22.44 19.35
C GLN A 518 -7.02 -23.44 19.18
N ALA A 519 -7.30 -24.74 19.23
CA ALA A 519 -6.28 -25.79 19.08
C ALA A 519 -5.60 -25.79 17.69
N ALA A 520 -6.26 -25.26 16.66
CA ALA A 520 -5.67 -25.11 15.33
C ALA A 520 -4.83 -23.85 15.17
N TRP A 521 -4.89 -22.94 16.15
CA TRP A 521 -4.20 -21.65 16.10
C TRP A 521 -3.58 -21.34 17.46
N MET A 522 -2.44 -21.99 17.72
CA MET A 522 -1.63 -21.83 18.94
C MET A 522 -0.16 -21.71 18.56
N GLU A 523 0.55 -20.77 19.17
CA GLU A 523 2.00 -20.63 19.01
C GLU A 523 2.73 -21.79 19.69
N ALA A 524 2.35 -22.10 20.92
CA ALA A 524 2.92 -23.19 21.71
C ALA A 524 1.88 -23.74 22.70
N ARG A 525 2.22 -24.82 23.40
CA ARG A 525 1.36 -25.34 24.47
C ARG A 525 1.16 -24.29 25.58
N GLY A 526 -0.07 -23.82 25.71
CA GLY A 526 -0.45 -22.82 26.71
C GLY A 526 -0.24 -21.37 26.28
N VAL A 527 0.10 -21.15 24.98
CA VAL A 527 0.16 -19.82 24.38
C VAL A 527 -0.88 -19.78 23.25
N ASP A 528 -1.98 -19.09 23.52
CA ASP A 528 -3.10 -18.97 22.59
C ASP A 528 -2.76 -18.01 21.44
N GLY A 529 -3.01 -18.44 20.21
CA GLY A 529 -2.79 -17.66 19.01
C GLY A 529 -1.31 -17.40 18.69
N TRP A 530 -1.07 -16.53 17.73
CA TRP A 530 0.25 -16.05 17.32
C TRP A 530 0.26 -14.52 17.45
N ALA A 531 1.37 -13.97 17.90
CA ALA A 531 1.52 -12.51 17.90
C ALA A 531 1.48 -11.96 16.46
N ALA A 532 0.91 -10.77 16.31
CA ALA A 532 0.96 -10.09 15.01
C ALA A 532 2.40 -9.70 14.66
N PHE A 533 3.13 -9.14 15.60
CA PHE A 533 4.50 -8.69 15.41
C PHE A 533 5.43 -9.29 16.46
N LYS A 534 6.42 -10.04 16.01
CA LYS A 534 7.43 -10.65 16.87
C LYS A 534 8.80 -10.07 16.61
N VAL A 535 9.42 -9.48 17.62
CA VAL A 535 10.84 -9.15 17.63
C VAL A 535 11.61 -10.36 18.18
N GLY A 536 12.62 -10.84 17.44
CA GLY A 536 13.39 -12.04 17.81
C GLY A 536 14.11 -11.89 19.16
N ASN A 537 14.19 -12.96 19.94
CA ASN A 537 14.75 -12.93 21.31
C ASN A 537 16.22 -12.49 21.39
N HIS A 538 16.96 -12.55 20.30
CA HIS A 538 18.37 -12.11 20.21
C HIS A 538 18.52 -10.64 19.80
N VAL A 539 17.42 -9.95 19.45
CA VAL A 539 17.45 -8.56 19.07
C VAL A 539 17.63 -7.69 20.31
N SER A 540 18.63 -6.84 20.29
CA SER A 540 18.99 -5.95 21.40
C SER A 540 18.63 -4.48 21.13
N SER A 541 18.23 -4.13 19.90
CA SER A 541 17.86 -2.77 19.51
C SER A 541 16.81 -2.80 18.41
N PHE A 542 15.65 -2.23 18.69
CA PHE A 542 14.52 -2.06 17.78
C PHE A 542 13.70 -0.83 18.22
N SER A 543 13.09 -0.13 17.30
CA SER A 543 12.18 0.99 17.59
C SER A 543 10.89 0.83 16.80
N GLY A 544 9.74 0.98 17.48
CA GLY A 544 8.42 0.90 16.86
C GLY A 544 7.55 2.10 17.25
N TYR A 545 6.82 2.67 16.29
CA TYR A 545 5.98 3.86 16.50
C TYR A 545 4.62 3.70 15.81
N GLY A 546 3.53 3.91 16.58
CA GLY A 546 2.17 3.92 16.04
C GLY A 546 1.76 2.56 15.47
N MET A 547 1.85 1.51 16.28
CA MET A 547 1.60 0.13 15.86
C MET A 547 0.22 -0.33 16.30
N GLY A 548 -0.65 -0.68 15.35
CA GLY A 548 -2.01 -1.13 15.58
C GLY A 548 -2.26 -2.59 15.20
N SER A 549 -2.98 -3.32 16.04
CA SER A 549 -3.37 -4.71 15.79
C SER A 549 -4.86 -4.92 16.02
N TYR A 550 -5.52 -5.53 15.05
CA TYR A 550 -6.97 -5.66 14.98
C TYR A 550 -7.36 -7.13 14.91
N SER A 551 -8.45 -7.51 15.55
CA SER A 551 -8.96 -8.88 15.54
C SER A 551 -10.45 -8.95 15.29
N PHE A 552 -10.87 -9.96 14.52
CA PHE A 552 -12.27 -10.29 14.25
C PHE A 552 -12.37 -11.77 13.90
N PHE A 553 -12.62 -12.64 14.87
CA PHE A 553 -12.77 -14.08 14.61
C PHE A 553 -14.22 -14.39 14.26
N ASN A 554 -14.48 -15.00 13.10
CA ASN A 554 -15.81 -15.11 12.51
C ASN A 554 -16.35 -16.56 12.38
N GLN A 555 -15.63 -17.57 12.90
CA GLN A 555 -16.00 -18.98 12.74
C GLN A 555 -16.99 -19.50 13.81
N GLY A 556 -17.58 -18.63 14.61
CA GLY A 556 -18.56 -19.01 15.63
C GLY A 556 -17.97 -19.64 16.88
N VAL A 557 -16.64 -19.60 17.05
CA VAL A 557 -15.92 -20.13 18.20
C VAL A 557 -15.03 -19.06 18.81
N ASN A 558 -14.89 -19.06 20.12
CA ASN A 558 -13.99 -18.14 20.80
C ASN A 558 -12.54 -18.50 20.48
N ILE A 559 -11.83 -17.56 19.87
CA ILE A 559 -10.41 -17.62 19.53
C ILE A 559 -9.70 -16.48 20.25
N PHE A 560 -8.60 -16.79 20.90
CA PHE A 560 -7.82 -15.77 21.61
C PHE A 560 -6.37 -15.76 21.12
N ALA A 561 -5.79 -14.56 21.07
CA ALA A 561 -4.35 -14.35 21.02
C ALA A 561 -3.86 -13.92 22.40
N ALA A 562 -2.79 -14.51 22.88
CA ALA A 562 -2.21 -14.15 24.17
C ALA A 562 -1.78 -12.68 24.18
N HIS A 563 -1.21 -12.20 23.09
CA HIS A 563 -0.81 -10.81 22.88
C HIS A 563 -0.66 -10.51 21.39
N SER A 564 -0.67 -9.22 21.03
CA SER A 564 -0.43 -8.78 19.66
C SER A 564 1.03 -8.57 19.34
N PHE A 565 1.77 -8.02 20.30
CA PHE A 565 3.19 -7.72 20.13
C PHE A 565 4.01 -8.58 21.09
N GLU A 566 5.02 -9.28 20.54
CA GLU A 566 5.95 -10.11 21.30
C GLU A 566 7.36 -9.59 21.09
N VAL A 567 8.00 -9.13 22.17
CA VAL A 567 9.33 -8.55 22.11
C VAL A 567 10.21 -9.00 23.27
N PRO A 568 11.56 -9.01 23.11
CA PRO A 568 12.47 -9.30 24.22
C PRO A 568 12.30 -8.29 25.35
N VAL A 569 12.24 -8.76 26.60
CA VAL A 569 12.23 -7.89 27.79
C VAL A 569 13.55 -7.12 27.99
N SER A 570 14.59 -7.50 27.26
CA SER A 570 15.90 -6.86 27.28
C SER A 570 16.03 -5.66 26.35
N LEU A 571 14.99 -5.32 25.58
CA LEU A 571 15.02 -4.10 24.78
C LEU A 571 15.22 -2.85 25.65
N PRO A 572 15.89 -1.81 25.16
CA PRO A 572 16.02 -0.53 25.88
C PRO A 572 14.65 0.05 26.24
N ALA A 573 14.59 0.76 27.36
CA ALA A 573 13.37 1.48 27.77
C ALA A 573 12.88 2.40 26.65
N SER A 574 11.55 2.45 26.48
CA SER A 574 10.91 3.23 25.43
C SER A 574 11.36 2.86 24.01
N SER A 575 11.51 1.58 23.74
CA SER A 575 11.76 1.07 22.38
C SER A 575 10.51 1.09 21.49
N LEU A 576 9.33 0.90 22.08
CA LEU A 576 8.06 0.92 21.35
C LEU A 576 7.14 2.01 21.90
N HIS A 577 6.48 2.72 20.99
CA HIS A 577 5.62 3.85 21.30
C HIS A 577 4.27 3.71 20.61
N ASP A 578 3.20 4.09 21.33
CA ASP A 578 1.87 4.27 20.77
C ASP A 578 1.31 2.99 20.14
N LEU A 579 1.23 1.93 20.97
CA LEU A 579 0.70 0.62 20.59
C LEU A 579 -0.79 0.55 20.90
N LEU A 580 -1.56 -0.12 20.05
CA LEU A 580 -2.98 -0.38 20.30
C LEU A 580 -3.43 -1.74 19.80
N THR A 581 -4.48 -2.26 20.46
CA THR A 581 -5.27 -3.40 19.99
C THR A 581 -6.74 -3.05 19.96
N ILE A 582 -7.48 -3.59 18.99
CA ILE A 582 -8.91 -3.40 18.85
C ILE A 582 -9.57 -4.71 18.44
N PHE A 583 -10.71 -5.01 19.06
CA PHE A 583 -11.62 -6.02 18.57
C PHE A 583 -12.66 -5.36 17.66
N LEU A 584 -12.66 -5.73 16.40
CA LEU A 584 -13.55 -5.18 15.38
C LEU A 584 -14.95 -5.81 15.51
N SER A 585 -15.99 -4.97 15.57
CA SER A 585 -17.38 -5.38 15.47
C SER A 585 -17.94 -6.18 16.67
N THR A 586 -19.25 -6.08 16.85
CA THR A 586 -20.02 -6.83 17.85
C THR A 586 -20.42 -8.23 17.38
N ALA A 587 -20.01 -8.66 16.19
CA ALA A 587 -20.44 -9.94 15.58
C ALA A 587 -19.37 -11.04 15.64
N GLY A 588 -18.16 -10.75 16.14
CA GLY A 588 -17.08 -11.73 16.23
C GLY A 588 -17.04 -12.49 17.57
N PHE A 589 -15.98 -13.27 17.76
CA PHE A 589 -15.81 -14.16 18.92
C PHE A 589 -14.37 -14.10 19.45
N GLY A 590 -14.16 -14.05 20.79
CA GLY A 590 -12.83 -14.07 21.41
C GLY A 590 -12.15 -12.71 21.44
N GLY A 591 -10.87 -12.64 21.05
CA GLY A 591 -10.07 -11.40 21.00
C GLY A 591 -8.62 -11.55 21.40
N ILE A 592 -7.99 -10.42 21.75
CA ILE A 592 -6.58 -10.30 22.16
C ILE A 592 -6.55 -10.06 23.66
N LEU A 593 -5.71 -10.80 24.40
CA LEU A 593 -5.68 -10.74 25.88
C LEU A 593 -4.75 -9.63 26.40
N HIS A 594 -3.64 -9.35 25.71
CA HIS A 594 -2.71 -8.28 26.06
C HIS A 594 -2.24 -7.53 24.81
N VAL A 595 -1.90 -6.26 24.97
CA VAL A 595 -1.34 -5.47 23.86
C VAL A 595 0.05 -5.99 23.51
N ILE A 596 0.96 -6.04 24.48
CA ILE A 596 2.36 -6.44 24.29
C ILE A 596 2.84 -7.34 25.42
N ASN A 597 3.39 -8.50 25.12
CA ASN A 597 3.80 -9.50 26.10
C ASN A 597 2.67 -9.74 27.14
N ALA A 598 2.93 -9.50 28.41
CA ALA A 598 1.92 -9.55 29.49
C ALA A 598 1.41 -8.15 29.91
N THR A 599 1.59 -7.14 29.04
CA THR A 599 1.26 -5.73 29.36
C THR A 599 0.09 -5.24 28.51
N GLY A 600 -0.72 -4.33 29.07
CA GLY A 600 -1.95 -3.82 28.49
C GLY A 600 -3.16 -4.71 28.81
N GLY A 601 -4.35 -4.14 28.66
CA GLY A 601 -5.62 -4.84 28.86
C GLY A 601 -6.00 -5.71 27.65
N SER A 602 -7.17 -6.34 27.73
CA SER A 602 -7.73 -7.15 26.66
C SER A 602 -8.65 -6.33 25.74
N SER A 603 -8.56 -6.58 24.44
CA SER A 603 -9.51 -6.15 23.41
C SER A 603 -10.26 -7.37 22.88
N THR A 604 -11.51 -7.51 23.27
CA THR A 604 -12.33 -8.71 23.02
C THR A 604 -13.74 -8.32 22.64
N ILE A 605 -14.56 -9.31 22.32
CA ILE A 605 -16.01 -9.12 22.10
C ILE A 605 -16.72 -8.42 23.27
N ALA A 606 -16.13 -8.38 24.46
CA ALA A 606 -16.71 -7.69 25.61
C ALA A 606 -16.54 -6.16 25.54
N ASN A 607 -15.57 -5.65 24.77
CA ASN A 607 -15.31 -4.23 24.56
C ASN A 607 -15.02 -3.89 23.08
N PRO A 608 -15.94 -4.24 22.16
CA PRO A 608 -15.72 -4.05 20.72
C PRO A 608 -15.52 -2.56 20.40
N ASP A 609 -14.76 -2.31 19.33
CA ASP A 609 -14.48 -0.97 18.78
C ASP A 609 -13.88 0.01 19.82
N THR A 610 -13.29 -0.53 20.87
CA THR A 610 -12.66 0.25 21.94
C THR A 610 -11.15 0.01 21.93
N PRO A 611 -10.33 1.02 21.67
CA PRO A 611 -8.87 0.88 21.70
C PRO A 611 -8.36 0.51 23.11
N VAL A 612 -7.49 -0.48 23.17
CA VAL A 612 -6.68 -0.80 24.34
C VAL A 612 -5.24 -0.45 24.00
N THR A 613 -4.62 0.45 24.78
CA THR A 613 -3.38 1.11 24.37
C THR A 613 -2.25 0.92 25.37
N VAL A 614 -1.02 0.92 24.87
CA VAL A 614 0.23 1.02 25.63
C VAL A 614 1.06 2.13 25.00
N VAL A 615 1.26 3.24 25.72
CA VAL A 615 1.92 4.45 25.16
C VAL A 615 3.42 4.25 25.01
N SER A 616 4.06 3.46 25.88
CA SER A 616 5.50 3.18 25.80
C SER A 616 5.83 1.81 26.38
N TYR A 617 6.76 1.08 25.77
CA TYR A 617 7.21 -0.23 26.22
C TYR A 617 8.68 -0.50 25.80
N PRO A 618 9.51 -1.21 26.59
CA PRO A 618 9.43 -1.49 27.99
C PRO A 618 9.47 -0.24 28.80
#